data_56cd836c93783067540cfd38beee6d81
#
_entry.id   56cd836c93783067540cfd38beee6d81
#
_cell.length_a   1.000
_cell.length_b   1.000
_cell.length_c   1.000
_cell.angle_alpha   90.00
_cell.angle_beta   90.00
_cell.angle_gamma   90.00
#
_symmetry.space_group_name_H-M   'P 1'
#
loop_
_entity.id
_entity.type
_entity.pdbx_description
1 polymer ?
#
loop_
_entity_poly.entity_id
_entity_poly.type
_entity_poly.pdbx_seq_one_letter_code
_entity_poly.pdbx_strand_id
1 'polypeptide(L)'
;MSDDFVSFLRNNRDILCGDALASAVMRLYRLNYNNAHLAPLPEDYWQTIAQVNGICYDGAEVYGVNSPLKVFKDLITQNQNLHTSHVVVLGENETDWLVFDTGEQKYQLVDKDEESVLYSTETFENAINYILRL
;
A
#
# COMPACT_ATOMS: atom_id res chain seq x y z
N MET A 1 5.34 -9.55 9.47
CA MET A 1 6.15 -9.26 8.28
C MET A 1 7.60 -9.55 8.59
N SER A 2 8.35 -10.04 7.61
CA SER A 2 9.75 -10.39 7.85
C SER A 2 10.67 -9.17 7.81
N ASP A 3 11.62 -9.11 8.74
CA ASP A 3 12.66 -8.06 8.76
C ASP A 3 13.55 -8.17 7.52
N ASP A 4 13.72 -9.36 6.97
CA ASP A 4 14.50 -9.60 5.76
C ASP A 4 13.90 -8.91 4.54
N PHE A 5 12.58 -8.88 4.45
CA PHE A 5 11.90 -8.21 3.34
C PHE A 5 12.07 -6.69 3.41
N VAL A 6 11.93 -6.12 4.59
CA VAL A 6 12.15 -4.68 4.80
C VAL A 6 13.58 -4.31 4.45
N SER A 7 14.56 -5.11 4.92
CA SER A 7 15.97 -4.91 4.61
C SER A 7 16.24 -5.03 3.11
N PHE A 8 15.60 -5.98 2.44
CA PHE A 8 15.71 -6.14 0.98
C PHE A 8 15.26 -4.88 0.27
N LEU A 9 14.09 -4.34 0.62
CA LEU A 9 13.57 -3.12 -0.01
C LEU A 9 14.50 -1.93 0.20
N ARG A 10 15.03 -1.76 1.42
CA ARG A 10 15.89 -0.62 1.74
C ARG A 10 17.27 -0.70 1.11
N ASN A 11 17.79 -1.91 0.86
CA ASN A 11 19.13 -2.11 0.35
C ASN A 11 19.22 -2.19 -1.18
N ASN A 12 18.08 -2.19 -1.88
CA ASN A 12 18.07 -2.23 -3.32
C ASN A 12 18.08 -0.80 -3.90
N ARG A 13 19.07 -0.51 -4.73
CA ARG A 13 19.27 0.83 -5.29
C ARG A 13 18.16 1.28 -6.23
N ASP A 14 17.52 0.32 -6.90
CA ASP A 14 16.48 0.61 -7.90
C ASP A 14 15.11 0.78 -7.26
N ILE A 15 14.99 0.51 -5.97
CA ILE A 15 13.74 0.64 -5.23
C ILE A 15 13.82 1.87 -4.32
N LEU A 16 12.99 2.86 -4.61
CA LEU A 16 12.87 4.03 -3.76
C LEU A 16 11.86 3.73 -2.65
N CYS A 17 12.32 3.74 -1.40
CA CYS A 17 11.50 3.47 -0.23
C CYS A 17 11.46 4.68 0.70
N GLY A 18 10.27 4.94 1.27
CA GLY A 18 10.12 5.94 2.32
C GLY A 18 10.68 5.44 3.66
N ASP A 19 11.05 6.39 4.51
CA ASP A 19 11.60 6.08 5.83
C ASP A 19 10.55 5.57 6.80
N ALA A 20 11.01 4.89 7.86
CA ALA A 20 10.16 4.46 8.95
C ALA A 20 9.47 5.66 9.61
N LEU A 21 8.23 5.47 10.03
CA LEU A 21 7.43 6.50 10.70
C LEU A 21 7.53 6.36 12.23
N ALA A 22 7.58 7.51 12.91
CA ALA A 22 7.47 7.52 14.36
C ALA A 22 6.08 7.01 14.79
N SER A 23 6.01 6.30 15.91
CA SER A 23 4.76 5.72 16.42
C SER A 23 3.65 6.76 16.60
N ALA A 24 3.99 7.96 17.06
CA ALA A 24 3.00 9.02 17.24
C ALA A 24 2.42 9.51 15.91
N VAL A 25 3.24 9.61 14.88
CA VAL A 25 2.80 10.00 13.53
C VAL A 25 1.89 8.94 12.93
N MET A 26 2.26 7.67 13.06
CA MET A 26 1.43 6.56 12.56
C MET A 26 0.10 6.51 13.28
N ARG A 27 0.08 6.71 14.60
CA ARG A 27 -1.14 6.71 15.40
C ARG A 27 -2.12 7.80 14.97
N LEU A 28 -1.59 9.00 14.76
CA LEU A 28 -2.40 10.12 14.28
C LEU A 28 -2.94 9.87 12.87
N TYR A 29 -2.12 9.30 11.99
CA TYR A 29 -2.56 8.99 10.63
C TYR A 29 -3.66 7.94 10.64
N ARG A 30 -3.53 6.89 11.46
CA ARG A 30 -4.58 5.86 11.57
C ARG A 30 -5.90 6.44 12.08
N LEU A 31 -5.83 7.39 13.00
CA LEU A 31 -7.03 8.09 13.48
C LEU A 31 -7.68 8.87 12.34
N ASN A 32 -6.90 9.60 11.55
CA ASN A 32 -7.40 10.33 10.38
C ASN A 32 -7.98 9.39 9.34
N TYR A 33 -7.35 8.23 9.13
CA TYR A 33 -7.85 7.20 8.23
C TYR A 33 -9.23 6.70 8.67
N ASN A 34 -9.40 6.42 9.95
CA ASN A 34 -10.69 5.99 10.49
C ASN A 34 -11.76 7.08 10.35
N ASN A 35 -11.39 8.33 10.56
CA ASN A 35 -12.30 9.47 10.44
C ASN A 35 -12.68 9.75 8.98
N ALA A 36 -11.92 9.28 8.02
CA ALA A 36 -12.23 9.40 6.59
C ALA A 36 -13.27 8.37 6.12
N HIS A 37 -13.73 7.51 7.01
CA HIS A 37 -14.73 6.46 6.74
C HIS A 37 -14.31 5.47 5.64
N LEU A 38 -13.02 5.23 5.53
CA LEU A 38 -12.48 4.23 4.63
C LEU A 38 -12.55 2.86 5.28
N ALA A 39 -12.58 1.80 4.46
CA ALA A 39 -12.66 0.44 4.96
C ALA A 39 -11.42 0.07 5.79
N PRO A 40 -11.57 -0.70 6.88
CA PRO A 40 -10.46 -1.03 7.75
C PRO A 40 -9.41 -1.89 7.05
N LEU A 41 -8.13 -1.62 7.36
CA LEU A 41 -7.00 -2.35 6.82
C LEU A 41 -6.40 -3.27 7.90
N PRO A 42 -5.82 -4.41 7.49
CA PRO A 42 -5.23 -5.35 8.45
C PRO A 42 -3.94 -4.82 9.06
N GLU A 43 -3.55 -5.38 10.22
CA GLU A 43 -2.35 -4.95 10.94
C GLU A 43 -1.06 -5.17 10.16
N ASP A 44 -0.97 -6.22 9.33
CA ASP A 44 0.24 -6.45 8.54
C ASP A 44 0.50 -5.31 7.55
N TYR A 45 -0.55 -4.70 7.00
CA TYR A 45 -0.41 -3.51 6.19
C TYR A 45 0.19 -2.35 7.00
N TRP A 46 -0.41 -2.04 8.16
CA TRP A 46 0.05 -0.93 8.98
C TRP A 46 1.47 -1.12 9.49
N GLN A 47 1.83 -2.35 9.88
CA GLN A 47 3.18 -2.68 10.32
C GLN A 47 4.21 -2.49 9.20
N THR A 48 3.86 -2.89 7.99
CA THR A 48 4.75 -2.72 6.83
C THR A 48 4.98 -1.24 6.53
N ILE A 49 3.91 -0.47 6.44
CA ILE A 49 3.97 0.96 6.11
C ILE A 49 4.69 1.75 7.20
N ALA A 50 4.56 1.34 8.46
CA ALA A 50 5.29 1.98 9.55
C ALA A 50 6.81 1.87 9.39
N GLN A 51 7.30 0.81 8.75
CA GLN A 51 8.71 0.56 8.53
C GLN A 51 9.19 1.07 7.17
N VAL A 52 8.34 1.00 6.14
CA VAL A 52 8.66 1.41 4.78
C VAL A 52 7.48 2.24 4.25
N ASN A 53 7.60 3.56 4.37
CA ASN A 53 6.50 4.47 4.07
C ASN A 53 6.44 4.81 2.59
N GLY A 54 5.93 3.87 1.81
CA GLY A 54 5.81 4.01 0.37
C GLY A 54 6.99 3.36 -0.37
N ILE A 55 6.71 2.88 -1.58
CA ILE A 55 7.69 2.18 -2.42
C ILE A 55 7.45 2.58 -3.86
N CYS A 56 8.52 2.90 -4.60
CA CYS A 56 8.47 3.12 -6.04
C CYS A 56 9.55 2.29 -6.71
N TYR A 57 9.19 1.59 -7.78
CA TYR A 57 10.13 0.82 -8.58
C TYR A 57 9.57 0.59 -9.98
N ASP A 58 10.32 1.05 -10.99
CA ASP A 58 10.07 0.75 -12.41
C ASP A 58 8.59 0.97 -12.82
N GLY A 59 8.05 2.15 -12.49
CA GLY A 59 6.68 2.50 -12.85
C GLY A 59 5.60 1.97 -11.92
N ALA A 60 5.97 1.23 -10.88
CA ALA A 60 5.05 0.75 -9.86
C ALA A 60 5.19 1.57 -8.59
N GLU A 61 4.09 1.72 -7.86
CA GLU A 61 4.06 2.46 -6.61
C GLU A 61 3.19 1.77 -5.57
N VAL A 62 3.70 1.68 -4.33
CA VAL A 62 2.89 1.42 -3.14
C VAL A 62 2.73 2.74 -2.42
N TYR A 63 1.49 3.15 -2.15
CA TYR A 63 1.21 4.48 -1.60
C TYR A 63 1.78 4.63 -0.20
N GLY A 64 2.26 5.85 0.09
CA GLY A 64 2.72 6.21 1.42
C GLY A 64 1.62 6.82 2.27
N VAL A 65 1.94 7.10 3.52
CA VAL A 65 1.05 7.77 4.46
C VAL A 65 1.78 8.97 5.06
N ASN A 66 1.14 10.13 5.02
CA ASN A 66 1.68 11.36 5.64
C ASN A 66 3.14 11.65 5.26
N SER A 67 3.50 11.42 3.98
CA SER A 67 4.86 11.66 3.51
C SER A 67 5.14 13.16 3.39
N PRO A 68 6.13 13.71 4.11
CA PRO A 68 6.45 15.13 4.01
C PRO A 68 7.07 15.50 2.67
N LEU A 69 7.68 14.56 1.98
CA LEU A 69 8.34 14.80 0.69
C LEU A 69 7.37 14.69 -0.49
N LYS A 70 6.17 14.20 -0.28
CA LYS A 70 5.14 13.99 -1.31
C LYS A 70 5.65 13.21 -2.53
N VAL A 71 6.66 12.37 -2.34
CA VAL A 71 7.21 11.51 -3.39
C VAL A 71 6.22 10.42 -3.74
N PHE A 72 5.48 9.95 -2.74
CA PHE A 72 4.48 8.89 -2.90
C PHE A 72 3.09 9.50 -2.79
N LYS A 73 2.14 8.94 -3.55
CA LYS A 73 0.74 9.31 -3.40
C LYS A 73 0.26 8.94 -2.00
N ASP A 74 -0.60 9.77 -1.42
CA ASP A 74 -1.12 9.53 -0.08
C ASP A 74 -2.33 8.59 -0.12
N LEU A 75 -2.32 7.60 0.77
CA LEU A 75 -3.35 6.57 0.86
C LEU A 75 -4.75 7.15 1.01
N ILE A 76 -4.95 8.07 1.98
CA ILE A 76 -6.28 8.64 2.23
C ILE A 76 -6.76 9.42 1.03
N THR A 77 -5.93 10.31 0.49
CA THR A 77 -6.28 11.16 -0.64
C THR A 77 -6.68 10.34 -1.86
N GLN A 78 -5.92 9.30 -2.19
CA GLN A 78 -6.23 8.44 -3.33
C GLN A 78 -7.57 7.73 -3.16
N ASN A 79 -7.86 7.22 -1.97
CA ASN A 79 -9.09 6.48 -1.74
C ASN A 79 -10.33 7.37 -1.60
N GLN A 80 -10.17 8.59 -1.11
CA GLN A 80 -11.27 9.56 -1.09
C GLN A 80 -11.74 9.90 -2.50
N ASN A 81 -10.82 9.93 -3.46
CA ASN A 81 -11.15 10.24 -4.86
C ASN A 81 -11.85 9.08 -5.58
N LEU A 82 -11.64 7.84 -5.13
CA LEU A 82 -12.17 6.66 -5.82
C LEU A 82 -13.58 6.24 -5.38
N HIS A 83 -14.03 6.68 -4.21
CA HIS A 83 -15.39 6.45 -3.68
C HIS A 83 -15.85 4.98 -3.66
N THR A 84 -14.95 4.04 -3.43
CA THR A 84 -15.30 2.62 -3.31
C THR A 84 -15.55 2.25 -1.85
N SER A 85 -16.58 1.43 -1.58
CA SER A 85 -17.01 1.13 -0.22
C SER A 85 -16.40 -0.14 0.38
N HIS A 86 -15.88 -1.05 -0.44
CA HIS A 86 -15.40 -2.37 0.01
C HIS A 86 -13.99 -2.71 -0.47
N VAL A 87 -13.36 -1.79 -1.18
CA VAL A 87 -12.01 -1.96 -1.71
C VAL A 87 -11.19 -0.73 -1.34
N VAL A 88 -9.98 -0.95 -0.84
CA VAL A 88 -9.01 0.13 -0.57
C VAL A 88 -7.85 -0.03 -1.53
N VAL A 89 -7.56 1.01 -2.31
CA VAL A 89 -6.43 0.99 -3.25
C VAL A 89 -5.16 1.34 -2.49
N LEU A 90 -4.16 0.47 -2.58
CA LEU A 90 -2.90 0.56 -1.84
C LEU A 90 -1.71 0.89 -2.73
N GLY A 91 -1.86 0.74 -4.03
CA GLY A 91 -0.78 0.97 -4.97
C GLY A 91 -1.21 0.71 -6.40
N GLU A 92 -0.25 0.84 -7.33
CA GLU A 92 -0.52 0.67 -8.75
C GLU A 92 0.76 0.42 -9.53
N ASN A 93 0.62 -0.17 -10.71
CA ASN A 93 1.60 -0.08 -11.77
C ASN A 93 0.89 0.41 -13.04
N GLU A 94 1.51 0.30 -14.22
CA GLU A 94 0.92 0.82 -15.46
C GLU A 94 -0.42 0.16 -15.81
N THR A 95 -0.59 -1.12 -15.47
CA THR A 95 -1.74 -1.92 -15.91
C THR A 95 -2.67 -2.34 -14.81
N ASP A 96 -2.21 -2.35 -13.55
CA ASP A 96 -2.94 -2.97 -12.45
C ASP A 96 -3.05 -2.04 -11.23
N TRP A 97 -4.13 -2.25 -10.45
CA TRP A 97 -4.28 -1.71 -9.10
C TRP A 97 -3.89 -2.76 -8.08
N LEU A 98 -3.20 -2.35 -7.02
CA LEU A 98 -3.05 -3.15 -5.80
C LEU A 98 -4.13 -2.70 -4.82
N VAL A 99 -5.01 -3.62 -4.43
CA VAL A 99 -6.14 -3.30 -3.55
C VAL A 99 -6.21 -4.28 -2.37
N PHE A 100 -6.90 -3.85 -1.31
CA PHE A 100 -7.36 -4.74 -0.26
C PHE A 100 -8.88 -4.86 -0.35
N ASP A 101 -9.38 -6.09 -0.55
CA ASP A 101 -10.81 -6.37 -0.58
C ASP A 101 -11.27 -6.74 0.83
N THR A 102 -12.11 -5.89 1.42
CA THR A 102 -12.56 -6.09 2.80
C THR A 102 -13.58 -7.21 2.95
N GLY A 103 -14.31 -7.53 1.87
CA GLY A 103 -15.25 -8.65 1.89
C GLY A 103 -14.55 -9.99 1.96
N GLU A 104 -13.51 -10.18 1.15
CA GLU A 104 -12.73 -11.41 1.13
C GLU A 104 -11.54 -11.41 2.09
N GLN A 105 -11.19 -10.26 2.66
CA GLN A 105 -10.04 -10.07 3.55
C GLN A 105 -8.73 -10.51 2.86
N LYS A 106 -8.55 -10.07 1.61
CA LYS A 106 -7.38 -10.41 0.80
C LYS A 106 -6.84 -9.20 0.05
N TYR A 107 -5.53 -9.22 -0.18
CA TYR A 107 -4.89 -8.31 -1.13
C TYR A 107 -5.05 -8.87 -2.52
N GLN A 108 -5.33 -8.00 -3.49
CA GLN A 108 -5.59 -8.41 -4.87
C GLN A 108 -4.90 -7.47 -5.85
N LEU A 109 -4.46 -8.04 -6.98
CA LEU A 109 -4.13 -7.24 -8.16
C LEU A 109 -5.34 -7.27 -9.08
N VAL A 110 -5.78 -6.08 -9.51
CA VAL A 110 -6.96 -5.90 -10.34
C VAL A 110 -6.55 -5.16 -11.61
N ASP A 111 -6.93 -5.69 -12.76
CA ASP A 111 -6.68 -5.03 -14.05
C ASP A 111 -7.42 -3.69 -14.12
N LYS A 112 -6.72 -2.62 -14.53
CA LYS A 112 -7.29 -1.28 -14.57
C LYS A 112 -8.38 -1.12 -15.62
N ASP A 113 -8.27 -1.85 -16.73
CA ASP A 113 -9.22 -1.73 -17.84
C ASP A 113 -10.43 -2.65 -17.66
N GLU A 114 -10.18 -3.91 -17.34
CA GLU A 114 -11.23 -4.93 -17.25
C GLU A 114 -11.79 -5.12 -15.83
N GLU A 115 -11.12 -4.56 -14.83
CA GLU A 115 -11.47 -4.68 -13.42
C GLU A 115 -11.52 -6.14 -12.93
N SER A 116 -10.86 -7.05 -13.64
CA SER A 116 -10.77 -8.45 -13.24
C SER A 116 -9.64 -8.67 -12.25
N VAL A 117 -9.87 -9.60 -11.31
CA VAL A 117 -8.85 -9.98 -10.33
C VAL A 117 -7.83 -10.90 -10.98
N LEU A 118 -6.57 -10.45 -11.04
CA LEU A 118 -5.47 -11.20 -11.63
C LEU A 118 -4.74 -12.07 -10.62
N TYR A 119 -4.74 -11.67 -9.35
CA TYR A 119 -4.00 -12.35 -8.30
C TYR A 119 -4.58 -12.00 -6.94
N SER A 120 -4.57 -12.95 -6.01
CA SER A 120 -5.01 -12.75 -4.63
C SER A 120 -4.01 -13.36 -3.66
N THR A 121 -3.79 -12.70 -2.54
CA THR A 121 -2.91 -13.19 -1.47
C THR A 121 -3.38 -12.68 -0.12
N GLU A 122 -3.02 -13.40 0.94
CA GLU A 122 -3.35 -13.01 2.31
C GLU A 122 -2.28 -12.13 2.95
N THR A 123 -1.09 -12.00 2.35
CA THR A 123 0.00 -11.21 2.93
C THR A 123 0.32 -9.99 2.07
N PHE A 124 0.57 -8.86 2.74
CA PHE A 124 0.95 -7.64 2.06
C PHE A 124 2.31 -7.74 1.39
N GLU A 125 3.23 -8.50 1.99
CA GLU A 125 4.56 -8.75 1.45
C GLU A 125 4.49 -9.41 0.07
N ASN A 126 3.67 -10.44 -0.10
CA ASN A 126 3.44 -11.08 -1.39
C ASN A 126 2.79 -10.12 -2.39
N ALA A 127 1.85 -9.32 -1.94
CA ALA A 127 1.17 -8.34 -2.78
C ALA A 127 2.16 -7.31 -3.33
N ILE A 128 3.08 -6.83 -2.49
CA ILE A 128 4.13 -5.89 -2.91
C ILE A 128 5.01 -6.53 -3.97
N ASN A 129 5.44 -7.77 -3.77
CA ASN A 129 6.26 -8.47 -4.76
C ASN A 129 5.58 -8.54 -6.12
N TYR A 130 4.29 -8.78 -6.15
CA TYR A 130 3.53 -8.85 -7.40
C TYR A 130 3.39 -7.50 -8.09
N ILE A 131 3.02 -6.45 -7.35
CA ILE A 131 2.81 -5.14 -7.97
C ILE A 131 4.14 -4.55 -8.47
N LEU A 132 5.22 -4.79 -7.78
CA LEU A 132 6.56 -4.36 -8.18
C LEU A 132 7.21 -5.29 -9.21
N ARG A 133 6.63 -6.46 -9.45
CA ARG A 133 7.16 -7.48 -10.38
C ARG A 133 8.58 -7.94 -9.99
N LEU A 134 8.78 -8.15 -8.71
CA LEU A 134 10.05 -8.65 -8.17
C LEU A 134 10.21 -10.16 -8.34
#